data_0143c3fc6844074007eea77a8a08a4b4
#
_entry.id   0143c3fc6844074007eea77a8a08a4b4
#
_cell.length_a   1.000
_cell.length_b   1.000
_cell.length_c   1.000
_cell.angle_alpha   90.00
_cell.angle_beta   90.00
_cell.angle_gamma   90.00
#
_symmetry.space_group_name_H-M   'P 1'
#
loop_
_entity.id
_entity.type
_entity.pdbx_description
1 polymer ?
#
loop_
_entity_poly.entity_id
_entity_poly.type
_entity_poly.pdbx_seq_one_letter_code
_entity_poly.pdbx_strand_id
1 'polypeptide(L)'
;MIVDERFLTYLRSLEGQEIDYIAAIEKEALETYVPIIRKDTQTFMKFLMQTLRPEQILEVGTAVGFSALLMEAYDPADCQITTIENYLPRIPIARANFARAKKEECIHLIEGDAQEVLPTLTGSYDFIFMDAAKGQYPIFLPEIKRLMHSGSVLVTDNVLQDGDLIESHYAIERRNRTIHKRMREYLYSLTHDEDLVCSILPVGDGLAVCTMK
;
A
#
# COMPACT_ATOMS: atom_id res chain seq x y z
N MET A 1 16.01 6.18 -8.16
CA MET A 1 14.89 5.75 -9.03
C MET A 1 15.25 4.41 -9.66
N ILE A 2 14.35 3.43 -9.63
CA ILE A 2 14.63 2.04 -10.03
C ILE A 2 14.44 1.86 -11.54
N VAL A 3 13.50 2.58 -12.13
CA VAL A 3 13.20 2.53 -13.57
C VAL A 3 13.61 3.88 -14.21
N ASP A 4 14.11 3.83 -15.44
CA ASP A 4 14.50 5.04 -16.20
C ASP A 4 13.30 5.98 -16.37
N GLU A 5 13.48 7.26 -16.04
CA GLU A 5 12.39 8.26 -16.04
C GLU A 5 11.73 8.45 -17.41
N ARG A 6 12.47 8.21 -18.49
CA ARG A 6 11.92 8.27 -19.85
C ARG A 6 10.84 7.22 -20.07
N PHE A 7 11.03 5.99 -19.53
CA PHE A 7 9.99 4.96 -19.56
C PHE A 7 8.78 5.36 -18.73
N LEU A 8 9.00 5.86 -17.51
CA LEU A 8 7.91 6.31 -16.65
C LEU A 8 7.10 7.43 -17.30
N THR A 9 7.79 8.41 -17.90
CA THR A 9 7.13 9.51 -18.63
C THR A 9 6.30 8.98 -19.80
N TYR A 10 6.85 8.04 -20.57
CA TYR A 10 6.12 7.43 -21.68
C TYR A 10 4.90 6.63 -21.18
N LEU A 11 5.07 5.77 -20.17
CA LEU A 11 3.97 4.97 -19.63
C LEU A 11 2.84 5.86 -19.07
N ARG A 12 3.19 6.91 -18.35
CA ARG A 12 2.21 7.89 -17.84
C ARG A 12 1.48 8.64 -18.95
N SER A 13 2.11 8.84 -20.10
CA SER A 13 1.45 9.45 -21.26
C SER A 13 0.38 8.56 -21.91
N LEU A 14 0.38 7.27 -21.60
CA LEU A 14 -0.63 6.29 -22.06
C LEU A 14 -1.83 6.18 -21.13
N GLU A 15 -1.77 6.80 -19.95
CA GLU A 15 -2.87 6.74 -18.98
C GLU A 15 -4.08 7.55 -19.48
N GLY A 16 -5.27 7.01 -19.23
CA GLY A 16 -6.53 7.70 -19.49
C GLY A 16 -6.83 8.79 -18.47
N GLN A 17 -7.97 9.45 -18.64
CA GLN A 17 -8.45 10.44 -17.68
C GLN A 17 -8.83 9.76 -16.36
N GLU A 18 -8.39 10.36 -15.26
CA GLU A 18 -8.72 9.91 -13.90
C GLU A 18 -10.13 10.35 -13.49
N ILE A 19 -10.73 9.64 -12.55
CA ILE A 19 -12.00 10.03 -11.92
C ILE A 19 -11.83 11.38 -11.22
N ASP A 20 -12.76 12.32 -11.43
CA ASP A 20 -12.62 13.72 -11.03
C ASP A 20 -12.24 13.91 -9.54
N TYR A 21 -12.91 13.18 -8.63
CA TYR A 21 -12.61 13.34 -7.20
C TYR A 21 -11.26 12.71 -6.82
N ILE A 22 -10.83 11.63 -7.47
CA ILE A 22 -9.51 11.01 -7.29
C ILE A 22 -8.43 11.98 -7.77
N ALA A 23 -8.60 12.55 -8.98
CA ALA A 23 -7.69 13.55 -9.52
C ALA A 23 -7.56 14.80 -8.62
N ALA A 24 -8.67 15.25 -8.05
CA ALA A 24 -8.69 16.39 -7.14
C ALA A 24 -7.92 16.08 -5.83
N ILE A 25 -8.12 14.92 -5.24
CA ILE A 25 -7.40 14.50 -4.01
C ILE A 25 -5.91 14.30 -4.29
N GLU A 26 -5.57 13.68 -5.44
CA GLU A 26 -4.17 13.53 -5.86
C GLU A 26 -3.48 14.89 -5.97
N LYS A 27 -4.11 15.85 -6.65
CA LYS A 27 -3.59 17.20 -6.80
C LYS A 27 -3.37 17.89 -5.46
N GLU A 28 -4.37 17.86 -4.57
CA GLU A 28 -4.29 18.46 -3.24
C GLU A 28 -3.17 17.83 -2.40
N ALA A 29 -3.00 16.49 -2.46
CA ALA A 29 -1.93 15.79 -1.76
C ALA A 29 -0.55 16.23 -2.26
N LEU A 30 -0.37 16.33 -3.58
CA LEU A 30 0.90 16.78 -4.18
C LEU A 30 1.20 18.25 -3.84
N GLU A 31 0.21 19.14 -3.88
CA GLU A 31 0.36 20.56 -3.52
C GLU A 31 0.69 20.76 -2.03
N THR A 32 0.24 19.87 -1.17
CA THR A 32 0.50 19.90 0.27
C THR A 32 1.66 19.00 0.72
N TYR A 33 2.41 18.44 -0.25
CA TYR A 33 3.55 17.54 -0.01
C TYR A 33 3.20 16.32 0.85
N VAL A 34 1.96 15.85 0.80
CA VAL A 34 1.60 14.58 1.41
C VAL A 34 2.04 13.44 0.49
N PRO A 35 2.85 12.51 0.99
CA PRO A 35 3.23 11.36 0.17
C PRO A 35 2.00 10.48 -0.08
N ILE A 36 1.77 10.19 -1.34
CA ILE A 36 0.79 9.21 -1.83
C ILE A 36 1.50 8.22 -2.75
N ILE A 37 0.87 7.09 -3.01
CA ILE A 37 1.41 6.07 -3.92
C ILE A 37 1.75 6.65 -5.29
N ARG A 38 2.88 6.23 -5.85
CA ARG A 38 3.37 6.71 -7.15
C ARG A 38 2.42 6.32 -8.28
N LYS A 39 2.44 7.06 -9.37
CA LYS A 39 1.51 6.89 -10.51
C LYS A 39 1.54 5.46 -11.07
N ASP A 40 2.72 4.89 -11.18
CA ASP A 40 2.90 3.53 -11.67
C ASP A 40 2.28 2.50 -10.71
N THR A 41 2.40 2.73 -9.38
CA THR A 41 1.72 1.94 -8.34
C THR A 41 0.20 2.10 -8.45
N GLN A 42 -0.29 3.33 -8.68
CA GLN A 42 -1.74 3.58 -8.89
C GLN A 42 -2.28 2.76 -10.06
N THR A 43 -1.60 2.78 -11.21
CA THR A 43 -2.03 2.03 -12.40
C THR A 43 -2.04 0.53 -12.15
N PHE A 44 -1.03 0.01 -11.43
CA PHE A 44 -0.99 -1.39 -11.07
C PHE A 44 -2.09 -1.78 -10.07
N MET A 45 -2.38 -0.92 -9.09
CA MET A 45 -3.47 -1.14 -8.13
C MET A 45 -4.84 -1.18 -8.82
N LYS A 46 -5.10 -0.28 -9.78
CA LYS A 46 -6.32 -0.31 -10.60
C LYS A 46 -6.48 -1.65 -11.33
N PHE A 47 -5.40 -2.15 -11.94
CA PHE A 47 -5.38 -3.46 -12.58
C PHE A 47 -5.69 -4.60 -11.60
N LEU A 48 -5.10 -4.56 -10.40
CA LEU A 48 -5.35 -5.57 -9.38
C LEU A 48 -6.80 -5.57 -8.92
N MET A 49 -7.39 -4.40 -8.63
CA MET A 49 -8.80 -4.30 -8.20
C MET A 49 -9.74 -4.88 -9.25
N GLN A 50 -9.56 -4.52 -10.53
CA GLN A 50 -10.36 -5.06 -11.63
C GLN A 50 -10.20 -6.58 -11.83
N THR A 51 -9.02 -7.11 -11.52
CA THR A 51 -8.69 -8.53 -11.75
C THR A 51 -9.11 -9.40 -10.58
N LEU A 52 -8.82 -8.97 -9.36
CA LEU A 52 -9.03 -9.75 -8.13
C LEU A 52 -10.45 -9.58 -7.59
N ARG A 53 -11.04 -8.41 -7.72
CA ARG A 53 -12.39 -8.07 -7.21
C ARG A 53 -12.56 -8.42 -5.74
N PRO A 54 -11.71 -7.88 -4.86
CA PRO A 54 -11.74 -8.23 -3.45
C PRO A 54 -12.98 -7.66 -2.76
N GLU A 55 -13.71 -8.46 -1.99
CA GLU A 55 -14.84 -7.98 -1.18
C GLU A 55 -14.38 -7.35 0.14
N GLN A 56 -13.28 -7.85 0.72
CA GLN A 56 -12.71 -7.38 1.98
C GLN A 56 -11.27 -6.90 1.77
N ILE A 57 -11.03 -5.63 1.98
CA ILE A 57 -9.70 -5.01 1.83
C ILE A 57 -9.21 -4.49 3.19
N LEU A 58 -7.96 -4.77 3.52
CA LEU A 58 -7.25 -4.15 4.62
C LEU A 58 -6.15 -3.23 4.08
N GLU A 59 -6.12 -1.99 4.54
CA GLU A 59 -5.04 -1.06 4.28
C GLU A 59 -4.32 -0.69 5.58
N VAL A 60 -2.98 -0.76 5.57
CA VAL A 60 -2.16 -0.31 6.68
C VAL A 60 -1.37 0.91 6.25
N GLY A 61 -1.83 2.08 6.71
CA GLY A 61 -1.34 3.40 6.30
C GLY A 61 -2.33 4.14 5.40
N THR A 62 -3.29 4.85 6.01
CA THR A 62 -4.34 5.60 5.29
C THR A 62 -3.82 6.90 4.68
N ALA A 63 -2.89 7.57 5.35
CA ALA A 63 -2.48 8.94 5.05
C ALA A 63 -3.70 9.87 4.89
N VAL A 64 -3.93 10.40 3.69
CA VAL A 64 -5.10 11.26 3.38
C VAL A 64 -6.26 10.48 2.73
N GLY A 65 -6.20 9.14 2.71
CA GLY A 65 -7.24 8.27 2.18
C GLY A 65 -7.23 8.10 0.66
N PHE A 66 -6.16 8.50 -0.01
CA PHE A 66 -6.06 8.45 -1.46
C PHE A 66 -6.09 7.01 -2.00
N SER A 67 -5.25 6.13 -1.47
CA SER A 67 -5.15 4.73 -1.90
C SER A 67 -6.43 3.95 -1.61
N ALA A 68 -7.04 4.14 -0.43
CA ALA A 68 -8.33 3.53 -0.10
C ALA A 68 -9.43 3.94 -1.11
N LEU A 69 -9.53 5.23 -1.43
CA LEU A 69 -10.49 5.72 -2.43
C LEU A 69 -10.18 5.22 -3.83
N LEU A 70 -8.90 5.11 -4.20
CA LEU A 70 -8.49 4.56 -5.49
C LEU A 70 -8.89 3.08 -5.60
N MET A 71 -8.63 2.28 -4.57
CA MET A 71 -9.00 0.86 -4.53
C MET A 71 -10.50 0.70 -4.66
N GLU A 72 -11.28 1.43 -3.86
CA GLU A 72 -12.74 1.39 -3.91
C GLU A 72 -13.30 1.81 -5.27
N ALA A 73 -12.78 2.90 -5.85
CA ALA A 73 -13.27 3.43 -7.11
C ALA A 73 -13.06 2.49 -8.31
N TYR A 74 -12.04 1.65 -8.24
CA TYR A 74 -11.69 0.72 -9.32
C TYR A 74 -12.06 -0.74 -9.02
N ASP A 75 -12.62 -1.01 -7.84
CA ASP A 75 -13.14 -2.34 -7.53
C ASP A 75 -14.60 -2.47 -8.02
N PRO A 76 -14.90 -3.47 -8.87
CA PRO A 76 -16.26 -3.70 -9.34
C PRO A 76 -17.12 -4.54 -8.38
N ALA A 77 -16.57 -4.97 -7.21
CA ALA A 77 -17.22 -5.88 -6.28
C ALA A 77 -17.93 -5.20 -5.11
N ASP A 78 -18.00 -3.85 -5.06
CA ASP A 78 -18.54 -3.08 -3.92
C ASP A 78 -17.82 -3.44 -2.60
N CYS A 79 -16.49 -3.36 -2.59
CA CYS A 79 -15.65 -3.79 -1.50
C CYS A 79 -15.89 -3.02 -0.18
N GLN A 80 -15.57 -3.68 0.93
CA GLN A 80 -15.45 -3.04 2.24
C GLN A 80 -13.96 -2.87 2.57
N ILE A 81 -13.55 -1.66 2.89
CA ILE A 81 -12.16 -1.33 3.20
C ILE A 81 -12.03 -0.98 4.68
N THR A 82 -11.18 -1.71 5.39
CA THR A 82 -10.68 -1.31 6.71
C THR A 82 -9.31 -0.67 6.52
N THR A 83 -9.14 0.57 6.96
CA THR A 83 -7.86 1.28 6.84
C THR A 83 -7.39 1.82 8.19
N ILE A 84 -6.07 1.76 8.47
CA ILE A 84 -5.48 2.09 9.77
C ILE A 84 -4.53 3.29 9.63
N GLU A 85 -4.67 4.28 10.52
CA GLU A 85 -3.80 5.46 10.57
C GLU A 85 -3.56 5.90 12.02
N ASN A 86 -2.32 6.25 12.33
CA ASN A 86 -1.94 6.77 13.65
C ASN A 86 -1.49 8.23 13.62
N TYR A 87 -1.25 8.83 12.46
CA TYR A 87 -0.79 10.20 12.36
C TYR A 87 -1.97 11.18 12.42
N LEU A 88 -2.25 11.66 13.63
CA LEU A 88 -3.41 12.51 13.95
C LEU A 88 -3.67 13.66 12.98
N PRO A 89 -2.66 14.39 12.42
CA PRO A 89 -2.94 15.47 11.49
C PRO A 89 -3.55 15.04 10.15
N ARG A 90 -3.37 13.78 9.72
CA ARG A 90 -3.91 13.25 8.45
C ARG A 90 -5.31 12.67 8.57
N ILE A 91 -5.67 12.16 9.73
CA ILE A 91 -6.97 11.53 10.00
C ILE A 91 -8.15 12.41 9.62
N PRO A 92 -8.25 13.70 10.05
CA PRO A 92 -9.34 14.57 9.63
C PRO A 92 -9.42 14.79 8.13
N ILE A 93 -8.26 14.81 7.45
CA ILE A 93 -8.18 15.00 6.00
C ILE A 93 -8.72 13.75 5.30
N ALA A 94 -8.32 12.55 5.74
CA ALA A 94 -8.83 11.29 5.20
C ALA A 94 -10.35 11.19 5.35
N ARG A 95 -10.89 11.48 6.55
CA ARG A 95 -12.34 11.50 6.79
C ARG A 95 -13.06 12.49 5.88
N ALA A 96 -12.53 13.71 5.70
CA ALA A 96 -13.10 14.70 4.80
C ALA A 96 -13.09 14.23 3.33
N ASN A 97 -12.05 13.51 2.92
CA ASN A 97 -11.95 12.94 1.58
C ASN A 97 -12.97 11.81 1.37
N PHE A 98 -13.14 10.91 2.35
CA PHE A 98 -14.17 9.86 2.30
C PHE A 98 -15.58 10.45 2.22
N ALA A 99 -15.89 11.47 3.03
CA ALA A 99 -17.17 12.19 3.02
C ALA A 99 -17.41 12.89 1.67
N ARG A 100 -16.39 13.58 1.12
CA ARG A 100 -16.45 14.23 -0.19
C ARG A 100 -16.75 13.24 -1.31
N ALA A 101 -16.16 12.04 -1.24
CA ALA A 101 -16.38 10.95 -2.19
C ALA A 101 -17.68 10.17 -1.89
N LYS A 102 -18.37 10.40 -0.75
CA LYS A 102 -19.54 9.65 -0.28
C LYS A 102 -19.26 8.15 -0.10
N LYS A 103 -18.10 7.83 0.47
CA LYS A 103 -17.59 6.45 0.64
C LYS A 103 -17.42 6.07 2.12
N GLU A 104 -18.03 6.82 3.05
CA GLU A 104 -17.94 6.58 4.49
C GLU A 104 -18.61 5.26 4.92
N GLU A 105 -19.56 4.75 4.13
CA GLU A 105 -20.26 3.51 4.43
C GLU A 105 -19.44 2.27 4.07
N CYS A 106 -18.48 2.37 3.14
CA CYS A 106 -17.64 1.25 2.70
C CYS A 106 -16.16 1.39 3.10
N ILE A 107 -15.70 2.57 3.56
CA ILE A 107 -14.32 2.78 4.02
C ILE A 107 -14.32 3.08 5.53
N HIS A 108 -13.83 2.13 6.32
CA HIS A 108 -13.79 2.19 7.78
C HIS A 108 -12.39 2.53 8.28
N LEU A 109 -12.18 3.80 8.68
CA LEU A 109 -10.91 4.25 9.25
C LEU A 109 -10.83 3.95 10.74
N ILE A 110 -9.83 3.18 11.13
CA ILE A 110 -9.44 2.90 12.52
C ILE A 110 -8.24 3.78 12.88
N GLU A 111 -8.44 4.63 13.89
CA GLU A 111 -7.39 5.49 14.43
C GLU A 111 -6.56 4.70 15.45
N GLY A 112 -5.27 4.50 15.17
CA GLY A 112 -4.39 3.78 16.11
C GLY A 112 -3.10 3.29 15.46
N ASP A 113 -2.18 2.84 16.29
CA ASP A 113 -0.96 2.18 15.84
C ASP A 113 -1.30 0.80 15.27
N ALA A 114 -0.83 0.51 14.06
CA ALA A 114 -1.09 -0.77 13.41
C ALA A 114 -0.57 -1.95 14.24
N GLN A 115 0.49 -1.78 15.03
CA GLN A 115 0.99 -2.83 15.92
C GLN A 115 -0.03 -3.19 17.02
N GLU A 116 -0.86 -2.24 17.43
CA GLU A 116 -1.90 -2.46 18.45
C GLU A 116 -3.24 -2.86 17.80
N VAL A 117 -3.55 -2.30 16.63
CA VAL A 117 -4.83 -2.52 15.95
C VAL A 117 -4.88 -3.88 15.28
N LEU A 118 -3.84 -4.28 14.53
CA LEU A 118 -3.83 -5.54 13.75
C LEU A 118 -4.20 -6.78 14.59
N PRO A 119 -3.67 -6.97 15.82
CA PRO A 119 -4.05 -8.11 16.66
C PRO A 119 -5.53 -8.13 17.07
N THR A 120 -6.22 -6.99 17.04
CA THR A 120 -7.64 -6.90 17.43
C THR A 120 -8.59 -7.20 16.27
N LEU A 121 -8.11 -7.16 15.04
CA LEU A 121 -8.92 -7.44 13.86
C LEU A 121 -9.29 -8.92 13.82
N THR A 122 -10.54 -9.17 13.43
CA THR A 122 -11.09 -10.53 13.26
C THR A 122 -11.57 -10.70 11.82
N GLY A 123 -11.72 -11.94 11.38
CA GLY A 123 -12.11 -12.25 10.01
C GLY A 123 -10.90 -12.42 9.09
N SER A 124 -11.13 -12.34 7.81
CA SER A 124 -10.11 -12.48 6.77
C SER A 124 -10.33 -11.45 5.66
N TYR A 125 -9.25 -11.10 4.97
CA TYR A 125 -9.23 -10.12 3.89
C TYR A 125 -8.75 -10.77 2.60
N ASP A 126 -9.41 -10.44 1.50
CA ASP A 126 -9.06 -10.92 0.16
C ASP A 126 -7.83 -10.19 -0.38
N PHE A 127 -7.71 -8.91 -0.01
CA PHE A 127 -6.62 -8.05 -0.43
C PHE A 127 -6.10 -7.22 0.75
N ILE A 128 -4.78 -7.20 0.91
CA ILE A 128 -4.13 -6.39 1.95
C ILE A 128 -3.10 -5.48 1.28
N PHE A 129 -3.24 -4.17 1.51
CA PHE A 129 -2.28 -3.17 1.07
C PHE A 129 -1.51 -2.62 2.25
N MET A 130 -0.18 -2.74 2.23
CA MET A 130 0.68 -2.28 3.30
C MET A 130 1.61 -1.16 2.80
N ASP A 131 1.28 0.08 3.18
CA ASP A 131 2.05 1.31 2.92
C ASP A 131 2.22 2.12 4.21
N ALA A 132 2.89 1.54 5.18
CA ALA A 132 3.13 2.13 6.50
C ALA A 132 4.61 2.41 6.74
N ALA A 133 4.99 2.65 7.99
CA ALA A 133 6.38 2.85 8.37
C ALA A 133 7.22 1.60 8.05
N LYS A 134 8.09 1.70 7.05
CA LYS A 134 8.91 0.60 6.47
C LYS A 134 9.65 -0.27 7.49
N GLY A 135 10.08 0.32 8.60
CA GLY A 135 10.74 -0.39 9.69
C GLY A 135 9.83 -1.32 10.49
N GLN A 136 8.52 -1.27 10.30
CA GLN A 136 7.52 -2.05 11.04
C GLN A 136 7.02 -3.29 10.25
N TYR A 137 7.29 -3.38 8.96
CA TYR A 137 6.80 -4.47 8.11
C TYR A 137 7.08 -5.88 8.65
N PRO A 138 8.30 -6.19 9.16
CA PRO A 138 8.54 -7.51 9.77
C PRO A 138 7.69 -7.77 11.02
N ILE A 139 7.29 -6.71 11.74
CA ILE A 139 6.48 -6.81 12.96
C ILE A 139 5.01 -7.07 12.58
N PHE A 140 4.53 -6.44 11.52
CA PHE A 140 3.14 -6.61 11.06
C PHE A 140 2.89 -7.94 10.36
N LEU A 141 3.91 -8.53 9.71
CA LEU A 141 3.77 -9.71 8.86
C LEU A 141 3.05 -10.89 9.52
N PRO A 142 3.31 -11.28 10.80
CA PRO A 142 2.59 -12.38 11.43
C PRO A 142 1.07 -12.13 11.52
N GLU A 143 0.66 -10.90 11.87
CA GLU A 143 -0.75 -10.53 11.96
C GLU A 143 -1.38 -10.40 10.58
N ILE A 144 -0.66 -9.86 9.60
CA ILE A 144 -1.09 -9.81 8.20
C ILE A 144 -1.37 -11.24 7.71
N LYS A 145 -0.46 -12.19 7.91
CA LYS A 145 -0.67 -13.60 7.52
C LYS A 145 -1.88 -14.21 8.22
N ARG A 146 -2.09 -13.93 9.50
CA ARG A 146 -3.27 -14.41 10.25
C ARG A 146 -4.59 -13.93 9.66
N LEU A 147 -4.58 -12.74 9.06
CA LEU A 147 -5.74 -12.09 8.44
C LEU A 147 -5.93 -12.48 6.96
N MET A 148 -5.05 -13.29 6.39
CA MET A 148 -5.17 -13.83 5.03
C MET A 148 -5.83 -15.21 5.04
N HIS A 149 -6.40 -15.59 3.90
CA HIS A 149 -6.87 -16.93 3.57
C HIS A 149 -6.27 -17.39 2.24
N SER A 150 -6.45 -18.65 1.86
CA SER A 150 -5.98 -19.16 0.56
C SER A 150 -6.54 -18.31 -0.58
N GLY A 151 -5.66 -17.79 -1.44
CA GLY A 151 -6.00 -16.88 -2.53
C GLY A 151 -5.93 -15.39 -2.18
N SER A 152 -5.85 -15.01 -0.89
CA SER A 152 -5.63 -13.61 -0.51
C SER A 152 -4.34 -13.06 -1.12
N VAL A 153 -4.35 -11.78 -1.47
CA VAL A 153 -3.18 -11.07 -2.03
C VAL A 153 -2.71 -9.98 -1.07
N LEU A 154 -1.44 -10.03 -0.74
CA LEU A 154 -0.72 -8.97 -0.02
C LEU A 154 0.10 -8.15 -1.00
N VAL A 155 -0.07 -6.84 -1.01
CA VAL A 155 0.79 -5.89 -1.70
C VAL A 155 1.47 -4.99 -0.68
N THR A 156 2.80 -4.95 -0.69
CA THR A 156 3.59 -4.06 0.17
C THR A 156 4.33 -3.06 -0.69
N ASP A 157 4.14 -1.77 -0.42
CA ASP A 157 4.79 -0.68 -1.17
C ASP A 157 6.15 -0.29 -0.59
N ASN A 158 6.93 0.39 -1.41
CA ASN A 158 8.24 0.99 -1.14
C ASN A 158 9.31 -0.02 -0.66
N VAL A 159 9.26 -1.27 -1.13
CA VAL A 159 10.16 -2.32 -0.66
C VAL A 159 11.57 -2.24 -1.23
N LEU A 160 11.81 -1.49 -2.32
CA LEU A 160 13.13 -1.35 -2.95
C LEU A 160 13.86 -0.04 -2.57
N GLN A 161 13.19 0.87 -1.86
CA GLN A 161 13.80 2.08 -1.27
C GLN A 161 14.62 2.91 -2.28
N ASP A 162 14.02 3.26 -3.42
CA ASP A 162 14.68 3.98 -4.53
C ASP A 162 15.98 3.32 -5.04
N GLY A 163 16.15 2.02 -4.77
CA GLY A 163 17.34 1.25 -5.13
C GLY A 163 18.36 1.08 -4.00
N ASP A 164 18.19 1.75 -2.86
CA ASP A 164 19.10 1.60 -1.72
C ASP A 164 19.21 0.15 -1.24
N LEU A 165 18.17 -0.66 -1.46
CA LEU A 165 18.12 -2.04 -0.98
C LEU A 165 19.21 -2.95 -1.55
N ILE A 166 19.68 -2.68 -2.78
CA ILE A 166 20.77 -3.47 -3.42
C ILE A 166 22.16 -3.04 -2.97
N GLU A 167 22.26 -1.87 -2.35
CA GLU A 167 23.53 -1.34 -1.87
C GLU A 167 24.07 -2.13 -0.66
N SER A 168 25.38 -2.05 -0.44
CA SER A 168 25.96 -2.62 0.76
C SER A 168 25.51 -1.84 1.99
N HIS A 169 25.35 -2.51 3.13
CA HIS A 169 24.99 -1.88 4.40
C HIS A 169 25.92 -0.69 4.76
N TYR A 170 27.17 -0.71 4.33
CA TYR A 170 28.15 0.35 4.63
C TYR A 170 27.98 1.56 3.72
N ALA A 171 27.40 1.40 2.52
CA ALA A 171 27.11 2.50 1.61
C ALA A 171 25.86 3.29 2.04
N ILE A 172 24.99 2.68 2.85
CA ILE A 172 23.75 3.32 3.34
C ILE A 172 24.05 4.32 4.46
N GLU A 173 23.41 5.50 4.39
CA GLU A 173 23.47 6.48 5.48
C GLU A 173 23.11 5.84 6.83
N ARG A 174 23.87 6.19 7.88
CA ARG A 174 23.77 5.59 9.22
C ARG A 174 22.33 5.58 9.75
N ARG A 175 21.56 6.65 9.51
CA ARG A 175 20.16 6.79 9.96
C ARG A 175 19.23 5.78 9.28
N ASN A 176 19.53 5.35 8.05
CA ASN A 176 18.69 4.45 7.25
C ASN A 176 19.09 2.97 7.38
N ARG A 177 20.23 2.65 7.99
CA ARG A 177 20.76 1.28 8.07
C ARG A 177 19.82 0.28 8.73
N THR A 178 19.11 0.70 9.77
CA THR A 178 18.14 -0.16 10.47
C THR A 178 16.97 -0.51 9.55
N ILE A 179 16.44 0.49 8.83
CA ILE A 179 15.32 0.29 7.89
C ILE A 179 15.78 -0.60 6.73
N HIS A 180 16.96 -0.32 6.15
CA HIS A 180 17.57 -1.14 5.11
C HIS A 180 17.71 -2.61 5.52
N LYS A 181 18.26 -2.88 6.73
CA LYS A 181 18.38 -4.24 7.25
C LYS A 181 17.02 -4.91 7.41
N ARG A 182 16.07 -4.26 8.07
CA ARG A 182 14.72 -4.79 8.31
C ARG A 182 13.98 -5.08 7.01
N MET A 183 14.14 -4.23 5.99
CA MET A 183 13.50 -4.45 4.69
C MET A 183 14.08 -5.68 3.98
N ARG A 184 15.40 -5.89 4.03
CA ARG A 184 16.01 -7.11 3.48
C ARG A 184 15.54 -8.37 4.21
N GLU A 185 15.45 -8.31 5.54
CA GLU A 185 14.90 -9.41 6.34
C GLU A 185 13.43 -9.68 5.99
N TYR A 186 12.64 -8.62 5.82
CA TYR A 186 11.23 -8.72 5.42
C TYR A 186 11.07 -9.39 4.05
N LEU A 187 11.80 -8.93 3.03
CA LEU A 187 11.72 -9.54 1.70
C LEU A 187 12.22 -10.99 1.70
N TYR A 188 13.26 -11.28 2.48
CA TYR A 188 13.71 -12.66 2.66
C TYR A 188 12.62 -13.53 3.29
N SER A 189 11.97 -13.05 4.36
CA SER A 189 10.86 -13.76 5.01
C SER A 189 9.69 -14.02 4.05
N LEU A 190 9.28 -13.04 3.25
CA LEU A 190 8.21 -13.20 2.28
C LEU A 190 8.54 -14.25 1.21
N THR A 191 9.76 -14.20 0.65
CA THR A 191 10.15 -15.05 -0.49
C THR A 191 10.54 -16.48 -0.07
N HIS A 192 10.76 -16.73 1.21
CA HIS A 192 11.09 -18.05 1.78
C HIS A 192 9.97 -18.60 2.67
N ASP A 193 8.83 -17.96 2.70
CA ASP A 193 7.66 -18.44 3.44
C ASP A 193 6.97 -19.58 2.66
N GLU A 194 6.75 -20.72 3.32
CA GLU A 194 6.16 -21.90 2.69
C GLU A 194 4.69 -21.71 2.30
N ASP A 195 3.98 -20.78 2.96
CA ASP A 195 2.56 -20.50 2.71
C ASP A 195 2.35 -19.45 1.61
N LEU A 196 3.40 -18.72 1.22
CA LEU A 196 3.30 -17.62 0.27
C LEU A 196 3.94 -17.94 -1.08
N VAL A 197 3.39 -17.33 -2.13
CA VAL A 197 4.04 -17.20 -3.45
C VAL A 197 4.22 -15.71 -3.69
N CYS A 198 5.47 -15.26 -3.76
CA CYS A 198 5.80 -13.84 -3.83
C CYS A 198 6.57 -13.46 -5.09
N SER A 199 6.28 -12.26 -5.59
CA SER A 199 7.04 -11.58 -6.65
C SER A 199 7.43 -10.19 -6.19
N ILE A 200 8.68 -9.80 -6.43
CA ILE A 200 9.16 -8.43 -6.16
C ILE A 200 9.22 -7.70 -7.49
N LEU A 201 8.48 -6.62 -7.61
CA LEU A 201 8.29 -5.87 -8.85
C LEU A 201 8.94 -4.48 -8.74
N PRO A 202 9.69 -4.03 -9.77
CA PRO A 202 10.27 -2.68 -9.80
C PRO A 202 9.21 -1.64 -10.28
N VAL A 203 8.03 -1.62 -9.66
CA VAL A 203 6.95 -0.66 -9.90
C VAL A 203 6.98 0.37 -8.78
N GLY A 204 6.86 1.64 -9.10
CA GLY A 204 6.98 2.72 -8.12
C GLY A 204 8.33 2.73 -7.41
N ASP A 205 8.31 2.57 -6.10
CA ASP A 205 9.50 2.37 -5.24
C ASP A 205 9.70 0.90 -4.85
N GLY A 206 9.21 0.00 -5.69
CA GLY A 206 9.23 -1.44 -5.51
C GLY A 206 8.01 -1.97 -4.76
N LEU A 207 7.35 -2.94 -5.36
CA LEU A 207 6.22 -3.65 -4.76
C LEU A 207 6.61 -5.10 -4.46
N ALA A 208 6.29 -5.58 -3.26
CA ALA A 208 6.20 -7.01 -3.01
C ALA A 208 4.74 -7.44 -3.16
N VAL A 209 4.49 -8.37 -4.06
CA VAL A 209 3.15 -8.93 -4.33
C VAL A 209 3.19 -10.40 -3.99
N CYS A 210 2.42 -10.78 -2.97
CA CYS A 210 2.40 -12.16 -2.48
C CYS A 210 0.95 -12.67 -2.44
N THR A 211 0.75 -13.95 -2.74
CA THR A 211 -0.54 -14.63 -2.53
C THR A 211 -0.37 -15.78 -1.56
N MET A 212 -1.40 -16.01 -0.72
CA MET A 212 -1.44 -17.16 0.17
C MET A 212 -1.90 -18.39 -0.61
N LYS A 213 -1.17 -19.51 -0.44
CA LYS A 213 -1.47 -20.79 -1.10
C LYS A 213 -2.77 -21.41 -0.61
#